data_a6f8ca2e40907fb1ffb1b45fccf8c2de
#
_entry.id   a6f8ca2e40907fb1ffb1b45fccf8c2de
#
_cell.length_a   1.000
_cell.length_b   1.000
_cell.length_c   1.000
_cell.angle_alpha   90.00
_cell.angle_beta   90.00
_cell.angle_gamma   90.00
#
_symmetry.space_group_name_H-M   'P 1'
#
loop_
_entity.id
_entity.type
_entity.pdbx_description
1 polymer ?
#
loop_
_entity_poly.entity_id
_entity_poly.type
_entity_poly.pdbx_seq_one_letter_code
_entity_poly.pdbx_strand_id
1 'polypeptide(L)'
;MSYSIETYDKAQSILDRRKERATLEAQDRADELCAKIPELNTINRKLAQIGLNISKTFFTSQNPKEDIDRLRTESLALQEEKKNLLKKNGYGENALAIKYTCPACEDTGFIGGRRCKCFINLLKDIEREKIEKIAPLEECTFETFNTEYYPDNAENGEISPRRRAEKIKENCIRYATNFSKNTKSLFFMGGTGLGKTHLSLAIANVAINKGYSVIY
;
A
#
# COMPACT_ATOMS: atom_id res chain seq x y z
N MET A 1 -14.18 -3.30 7.71
CA MET A 1 -12.77 -3.43 8.12
C MET A 1 -12.59 -2.54 9.34
N SER A 2 -12.16 -3.09 10.46
CA SER A 2 -11.98 -2.34 11.72
C SER A 2 -10.57 -2.68 12.24
N TYR A 3 -9.59 -1.93 11.79
CA TYR A 3 -8.25 -1.96 12.37
C TYR A 3 -8.18 -1.00 13.56
N SER A 4 -7.18 -1.14 14.43
CA SER A 4 -6.94 -0.19 15.53
C SER A 4 -6.50 1.18 14.97
N ILE A 5 -6.74 2.25 15.72
CA ILE A 5 -6.30 3.61 15.40
C ILE A 5 -4.77 3.60 15.17
N GLU A 6 -4.03 2.94 16.03
CA GLU A 6 -2.57 2.80 15.93
C GLU A 6 -2.11 2.20 14.59
N THR A 7 -2.85 1.19 14.06
CA THR A 7 -2.55 0.58 12.76
C THR A 7 -2.77 1.58 11.64
N TYR A 8 -3.84 2.38 11.71
CA TYR A 8 -4.10 3.45 10.75
C TYR A 8 -3.02 4.53 10.78
N ASP A 9 -2.65 5.01 11.96
CA ASP A 9 -1.65 6.05 12.14
C ASP A 9 -0.27 5.58 11.64
N LYS A 10 0.12 4.33 11.94
CA LYS A 10 1.35 3.73 11.43
C LYS A 10 1.33 3.63 9.90
N ALA A 11 0.22 3.21 9.31
CA ALA A 11 0.08 3.10 7.86
C ALA A 11 0.16 4.47 7.19
N GLN A 12 -0.52 5.48 7.73
CA GLN A 12 -0.48 6.84 7.22
C GLN A 12 0.94 7.42 7.31
N SER A 13 1.59 7.29 8.46
CA SER A 13 2.99 7.74 8.65
C SER A 13 3.96 7.10 7.64
N ILE A 14 3.74 5.84 7.24
CA ILE A 14 4.55 5.19 6.21
C ILE A 14 4.31 5.82 4.83
N LEU A 15 3.06 6.10 4.48
CA LEU A 15 2.72 6.75 3.20
C LEU A 15 3.26 8.18 3.14
N ASP A 16 3.12 8.95 4.22
CA ASP A 16 3.63 10.32 4.29
C ASP A 16 5.15 10.35 4.09
N ARG A 17 5.89 9.44 4.74
CA ARG A 17 7.35 9.30 4.52
C ARG A 17 7.72 8.89 3.10
N ARG A 18 6.91 8.00 2.45
CA ARG A 18 7.13 7.63 1.04
C ARG A 18 6.96 8.82 0.12
N LYS A 19 5.88 9.59 0.33
CA LYS A 19 5.57 10.80 -0.43
C LYS A 19 6.65 11.88 -0.26
N GLU A 20 7.06 12.13 0.97
CA GLU A 20 8.13 13.08 1.29
C GLU A 20 9.43 12.68 0.61
N ARG A 21 9.85 11.42 0.74
CA ARG A 21 11.06 10.92 0.07
C ARG A 21 10.97 11.04 -1.44
N ALA A 22 9.86 10.68 -2.06
CA ALA A 22 9.66 10.80 -3.50
C ALA A 22 9.76 12.27 -3.96
N THR A 23 9.27 13.20 -3.16
CA THR A 23 9.34 14.64 -3.41
C THR A 23 10.77 15.15 -3.30
N LEU A 24 11.50 14.78 -2.25
CA LEU A 24 12.91 15.15 -2.06
C LEU A 24 13.78 14.60 -3.21
N GLU A 25 13.63 13.32 -3.54
CA GLU A 25 14.37 12.71 -4.66
C GLU A 25 14.07 13.39 -6.01
N ALA A 26 12.84 13.90 -6.22
CA ALA A 26 12.49 14.66 -7.41
C ALA A 26 13.13 16.06 -7.39
N GLN A 27 13.22 16.69 -6.22
CA GLN A 27 13.89 17.97 -6.05
C GLN A 27 15.39 17.84 -6.32
N ASP A 28 16.05 16.85 -5.72
CA ASP A 28 17.48 16.59 -5.95
C ASP A 28 17.77 16.38 -7.43
N ARG A 29 16.94 15.57 -8.13
CA ARG A 29 17.08 15.41 -9.59
C ARG A 29 16.87 16.71 -10.36
N ALA A 30 15.93 17.55 -9.92
CA ALA A 30 15.71 18.84 -10.55
C ALA A 30 16.90 19.77 -10.37
N ASP A 31 17.50 19.80 -9.19
CA ASP A 31 18.66 20.63 -8.88
C ASP A 31 19.90 20.17 -9.67
N GLU A 32 20.12 18.84 -9.74
CA GLU A 32 21.19 18.28 -10.59
C GLU A 32 21.01 18.63 -12.07
N LEU A 33 19.79 18.52 -12.59
CA LEU A 33 19.51 18.86 -13.99
C LEU A 33 19.63 20.36 -14.27
N CYS A 34 19.21 21.20 -13.33
CA CYS A 34 19.38 22.65 -13.42
C CYS A 34 20.86 23.08 -13.36
N ALA A 35 21.71 22.34 -12.65
CA ALA A 35 23.16 22.54 -12.64
C ALA A 35 23.81 22.15 -13.98
N LYS A 36 23.33 21.06 -14.61
CA LYS A 36 23.82 20.57 -15.91
C LYS A 36 23.31 21.37 -17.10
N ILE A 37 22.10 21.92 -17.00
CA ILE A 37 21.38 22.63 -18.07
C ILE A 37 20.89 23.97 -17.50
N PRO A 38 21.73 25.03 -17.50
CA PRO A 38 21.40 26.31 -16.89
C PRO A 38 20.15 27.00 -17.46
N GLU A 39 19.79 26.70 -18.71
CA GLU A 39 18.60 27.25 -19.38
C GLU A 39 17.31 26.82 -18.68
N LEU A 40 17.29 25.62 -18.02
CA LEU A 40 16.17 25.17 -17.23
C LEU A 40 15.83 26.14 -16.10
N ASN A 41 16.84 26.76 -15.47
CA ASN A 41 16.63 27.76 -14.41
C ASN A 41 15.87 28.98 -14.94
N THR A 42 16.17 29.41 -16.15
CA THR A 42 15.50 30.55 -16.77
C THR A 42 14.04 30.22 -17.05
N ILE A 43 13.76 29.05 -17.62
CA ILE A 43 12.39 28.58 -17.88
C ILE A 43 11.62 28.41 -16.56
N ASN A 44 12.21 27.80 -15.55
CA ASN A 44 11.58 27.61 -14.23
C ASN A 44 11.22 28.95 -13.57
N ARG A 45 12.10 29.98 -13.65
CA ARG A 45 11.81 31.34 -13.13
C ARG A 45 10.63 31.96 -13.86
N LYS A 46 10.59 31.86 -15.20
CA LYS A 46 9.46 32.39 -15.99
C LYS A 46 8.14 31.68 -15.61
N LEU A 47 8.16 30.37 -15.50
CA LEU A 47 6.97 29.59 -15.06
C LEU A 47 6.50 30.00 -13.66
N ALA A 48 7.42 30.16 -12.71
CA ALA A 48 7.09 30.66 -11.36
C ALA A 48 6.49 32.07 -11.39
N GLN A 49 7.05 32.98 -12.21
CA GLN A 49 6.52 34.34 -12.38
C GLN A 49 5.10 34.32 -12.97
N ILE A 50 4.83 33.47 -13.96
CA ILE A 50 3.49 33.31 -14.52
C ILE A 50 2.50 32.82 -13.44
N GLY A 51 2.89 31.85 -12.60
CA GLY A 51 2.06 31.40 -11.49
C GLY A 51 1.69 32.54 -10.52
N LEU A 52 2.66 33.39 -10.17
CA LEU A 52 2.41 34.57 -9.34
C LEU A 52 1.49 35.57 -10.04
N ASN A 53 1.68 35.80 -11.34
CA ASN A 53 0.87 36.73 -12.13
C ASN A 53 -0.58 36.25 -12.23
N ILE A 54 -0.84 34.94 -12.43
CA ILE A 54 -2.19 34.37 -12.44
C ILE A 54 -2.90 34.67 -11.10
N SER A 55 -2.22 34.45 -9.98
CA SER A 55 -2.80 34.75 -8.66
C SER A 55 -3.13 36.24 -8.48
N LYS A 56 -2.26 37.13 -8.96
CA LYS A 56 -2.49 38.60 -8.90
C LYS A 56 -3.63 39.03 -9.81
N THR A 57 -3.74 38.46 -11.01
CA THR A 57 -4.74 38.82 -12.02
C THR A 57 -6.17 38.69 -11.49
N PHE A 58 -6.44 37.72 -10.63
CA PHE A 58 -7.75 37.57 -9.98
C PHE A 58 -8.18 38.80 -9.16
N PHE A 59 -7.21 39.56 -8.60
CA PHE A 59 -7.49 40.68 -7.70
C PHE A 59 -7.31 42.06 -8.36
N THR A 60 -6.57 42.13 -9.49
CA THR A 60 -6.13 43.41 -10.03
C THR A 60 -6.56 43.68 -11.47
N SER A 61 -6.99 42.65 -12.24
CA SER A 61 -7.33 42.82 -13.65
C SER A 61 -8.78 43.26 -13.87
N GLN A 62 -8.96 44.13 -14.86
CA GLN A 62 -10.30 44.51 -15.36
C GLN A 62 -10.93 43.39 -16.23
N ASN A 63 -10.11 42.57 -16.91
CA ASN A 63 -10.52 41.42 -17.72
C ASN A 63 -9.78 40.15 -17.31
N PRO A 64 -10.05 39.59 -16.11
CA PRO A 64 -9.30 38.48 -15.56
C PRO A 64 -9.26 37.22 -16.46
N LYS A 65 -10.34 36.98 -17.20
CA LYS A 65 -10.45 35.76 -18.05
C LYS A 65 -9.48 35.81 -19.22
N GLU A 66 -9.42 36.89 -19.95
CA GLU A 66 -8.52 37.05 -21.12
C GLU A 66 -7.03 37.05 -20.69
N ASP A 67 -6.73 37.73 -19.60
CA ASP A 67 -5.37 37.77 -19.07
C ASP A 67 -4.91 36.41 -18.57
N ILE A 68 -5.79 35.61 -17.91
CA ILE A 68 -5.48 34.26 -17.49
C ILE A 68 -5.29 33.33 -18.69
N ASP A 69 -6.11 33.45 -19.75
CA ASP A 69 -5.97 32.62 -20.96
C ASP A 69 -4.65 32.92 -21.68
N ARG A 70 -4.23 34.17 -21.73
CA ARG A 70 -2.90 34.58 -22.25
C ARG A 70 -1.77 33.95 -21.42
N LEU A 71 -1.80 34.10 -20.10
CA LEU A 71 -0.79 33.54 -19.19
C LEU A 71 -0.75 32.02 -19.27
N ARG A 72 -1.89 31.36 -19.45
CA ARG A 72 -1.97 29.95 -19.66
C ARG A 72 -1.29 29.49 -20.95
N THR A 73 -1.51 30.21 -22.05
CA THR A 73 -0.86 29.93 -23.33
C THR A 73 0.65 30.10 -23.23
N GLU A 74 1.13 31.16 -22.58
CA GLU A 74 2.55 31.35 -22.33
C GLU A 74 3.16 30.25 -21.46
N SER A 75 2.45 29.83 -20.40
CA SER A 75 2.86 28.70 -19.54
C SER A 75 2.99 27.40 -20.33
N LEU A 76 2.03 27.08 -21.21
CA LEU A 76 2.09 25.88 -22.04
C LEU A 76 3.26 25.91 -23.01
N ALA A 77 3.56 27.04 -23.64
CA ALA A 77 4.71 27.18 -24.52
C ALA A 77 6.04 26.97 -23.78
N LEU A 78 6.19 27.53 -22.58
CA LEU A 78 7.38 27.33 -21.75
C LEU A 78 7.51 25.87 -21.25
N GLN A 79 6.40 25.18 -20.95
CA GLN A 79 6.43 23.76 -20.59
C GLN A 79 6.90 22.90 -21.77
N GLU A 80 6.47 23.23 -22.99
CA GLU A 80 6.91 22.52 -24.19
C GLU A 80 8.40 22.80 -24.50
N GLU A 81 8.84 24.05 -24.34
CA GLU A 81 10.26 24.42 -24.44
C GLU A 81 11.11 23.63 -23.45
N LYS A 82 10.65 23.51 -22.20
CA LYS A 82 11.31 22.70 -21.16
C LYS A 82 11.44 21.24 -21.55
N LYS A 83 10.37 20.63 -22.08
CA LYS A 83 10.39 19.23 -22.55
C LYS A 83 11.39 19.04 -23.70
N ASN A 84 11.38 19.94 -24.67
CA ASN A 84 12.29 19.89 -25.82
C ASN A 84 13.74 20.07 -25.38
N LEU A 85 14.00 20.94 -24.41
CA LEU A 85 15.35 21.12 -23.85
C LEU A 85 15.84 19.87 -23.13
N LEU A 86 14.99 19.19 -22.35
CA LEU A 86 15.32 17.92 -21.71
C LEU A 86 15.64 16.84 -22.76
N LYS A 87 14.78 16.68 -23.77
CA LYS A 87 15.00 15.74 -24.88
C LYS A 87 16.32 15.98 -25.62
N LYS A 88 16.62 17.25 -25.93
CA LYS A 88 17.87 17.65 -26.59
C LYS A 88 19.11 17.25 -25.81
N ASN A 89 19.02 17.23 -24.49
CA ASN A 89 20.09 16.84 -23.58
C ASN A 89 20.05 15.33 -23.20
N GLY A 90 19.25 14.51 -23.89
CA GLY A 90 19.18 13.06 -23.71
C GLY A 90 18.33 12.59 -22.51
N TYR A 91 17.53 13.47 -21.92
CA TYR A 91 16.63 13.12 -20.81
C TYR A 91 15.22 12.88 -21.33
N GLY A 92 14.51 11.92 -20.69
CA GLY A 92 13.10 11.66 -21.01
C GLY A 92 12.18 12.81 -20.52
N GLU A 93 11.00 12.93 -21.11
CA GLU A 93 10.02 13.96 -20.77
C GLU A 93 9.64 13.97 -19.28
N ASN A 94 9.66 12.80 -18.66
CA ASN A 94 9.31 12.59 -17.24
C ASN A 94 10.52 12.60 -16.29
N ALA A 95 11.69 13.09 -16.75
CA ALA A 95 12.91 13.10 -15.93
C ALA A 95 12.74 13.84 -14.60
N LEU A 96 11.93 14.91 -14.60
CA LEU A 96 11.62 15.74 -13.44
C LEU A 96 10.34 15.35 -12.69
N ALA A 97 9.63 14.32 -13.16
CA ALA A 97 8.39 13.88 -12.49
C ALA A 97 8.69 13.23 -11.12
N ILE A 98 7.79 13.42 -10.17
CA ILE A 98 7.84 12.73 -8.89
C ILE A 98 7.52 11.25 -9.13
N LYS A 99 8.37 10.36 -8.63
CA LYS A 99 8.20 8.91 -8.77
C LYS A 99 7.63 8.34 -7.47
N TYR A 100 6.32 8.35 -7.35
CA TYR A 100 5.62 7.78 -6.21
C TYR A 100 5.74 6.25 -6.17
N THR A 101 5.76 5.67 -4.98
CA THR A 101 5.72 4.21 -4.78
C THR A 101 4.40 3.64 -5.30
N CYS A 102 3.29 4.34 -5.07
CA CYS A 102 1.99 4.02 -5.64
C CYS A 102 1.54 5.10 -6.62
N PRO A 103 1.70 4.89 -7.95
CA PRO A 103 1.29 5.89 -8.94
C PRO A 103 -0.22 6.18 -8.94
N ALA A 104 -1.04 5.20 -8.49
CA ALA A 104 -2.50 5.33 -8.53
C ALA A 104 -3.06 6.33 -7.53
N CYS A 105 -2.43 6.48 -6.36
CA CYS A 105 -2.86 7.43 -5.33
C CYS A 105 -1.78 8.46 -4.98
N GLU A 106 -0.63 8.41 -5.65
CA GLU A 106 0.50 9.32 -5.37
C GLU A 106 0.92 9.30 -3.88
N ASP A 107 0.95 8.08 -3.32
CA ASP A 107 1.24 7.79 -1.91
C ASP A 107 0.35 8.52 -0.89
N THR A 108 -0.82 9.01 -1.30
CA THR A 108 -1.82 9.60 -0.38
C THR A 108 -2.65 8.54 0.35
N GLY A 109 -2.71 7.32 -0.19
CA GLY A 109 -3.56 6.24 0.33
C GLY A 109 -5.02 6.31 -0.08
N PHE A 110 -5.45 7.35 -0.84
CA PHE A 110 -6.84 7.56 -1.23
C PHE A 110 -6.98 7.91 -2.71
N ILE A 111 -8.09 7.46 -3.31
CA ILE A 111 -8.49 7.78 -4.69
C ILE A 111 -9.99 8.10 -4.66
N GLY A 112 -10.35 9.35 -4.98
CA GLY A 112 -11.77 9.78 -5.02
C GLY A 112 -12.52 9.53 -3.70
N GLY A 113 -11.86 9.75 -2.56
CA GLY A 113 -12.44 9.54 -1.22
C GLY A 113 -12.49 8.07 -0.78
N ARG A 114 -12.04 7.12 -1.60
CA ARG A 114 -11.95 5.69 -1.26
C ARG A 114 -10.50 5.30 -0.97
N ARG A 115 -10.31 4.32 -0.08
CA ARG A 115 -8.98 3.80 0.23
C ARG A 115 -8.35 3.11 -0.97
N CYS A 116 -7.10 3.45 -1.26
CA CYS A 116 -6.31 2.80 -2.28
C CYS A 116 -5.93 1.37 -1.86
N LYS A 117 -5.72 0.49 -2.84
CA LYS A 117 -5.24 -0.89 -2.58
C LYS A 117 -3.90 -0.90 -1.83
N CYS A 118 -2.99 0.04 -2.11
CA CYS A 118 -1.71 0.14 -1.41
C CYS A 118 -1.90 0.38 0.09
N PHE A 119 -2.85 1.25 0.49
CA PHE A 119 -3.16 1.52 1.89
C PHE A 119 -3.78 0.29 2.57
N ILE A 120 -4.71 -0.40 1.88
CA ILE A 120 -5.32 -1.63 2.40
C ILE A 120 -4.27 -2.73 2.62
N ASN A 121 -3.35 -2.91 1.67
CA ASN A 121 -2.27 -3.88 1.81
C ASN A 121 -1.34 -3.51 2.98
N LEU A 122 -0.97 -2.24 3.11
CA LEU A 122 -0.13 -1.76 4.20
C LEU A 122 -0.76 -2.02 5.58
N LEU A 123 -2.08 -1.84 5.71
CA LEU A 123 -2.80 -2.18 6.94
C LEU A 123 -2.69 -3.68 7.27
N LYS A 124 -2.81 -4.55 6.26
CA LYS A 124 -2.65 -6.00 6.43
C LYS A 124 -1.23 -6.38 6.83
N ASP A 125 -0.24 -5.76 6.21
CA ASP A 125 1.16 -6.04 6.49
C ASP A 125 1.53 -5.62 7.92
N ILE A 126 1.01 -4.49 8.40
CA ILE A 126 1.19 -4.04 9.78
C ILE A 126 0.54 -5.01 10.77
N GLU A 127 -0.66 -5.52 10.48
CA GLU A 127 -1.31 -6.51 11.35
C GLU A 127 -0.54 -7.84 11.37
N ARG A 128 -0.01 -8.30 10.24
CA ARG A 128 0.88 -9.47 10.20
C ARG A 128 2.12 -9.28 11.03
N GLU A 129 2.82 -8.14 10.85
CA GLU A 129 4.03 -7.81 11.61
C GLU A 129 3.81 -7.84 13.13
N LYS A 130 2.62 -7.43 13.60
CA LYS A 130 2.28 -7.49 15.03
C LYS A 130 2.27 -8.92 15.58
N ILE A 131 1.67 -9.84 14.82
CA ILE A 131 1.56 -11.23 15.23
C ILE A 131 2.88 -11.96 15.03
N GLU A 132 3.61 -11.69 13.95
CA GLU A 132 4.90 -12.32 13.64
C GLU A 132 5.94 -12.10 14.75
N LYS A 133 5.84 -11.01 15.48
CA LYS A 133 6.70 -10.74 16.66
C LYS A 133 6.44 -11.69 17.84
N ILE A 134 5.30 -12.36 17.89
CA ILE A 134 4.84 -13.18 19.02
C ILE A 134 4.69 -14.65 18.62
N ALA A 135 4.39 -14.91 17.36
CA ALA A 135 4.12 -16.25 16.84
C ALA A 135 4.48 -16.34 15.34
N PRO A 136 4.96 -17.48 14.86
CA PRO A 136 5.42 -17.67 13.47
C PRO A 136 4.22 -17.74 12.51
N LEU A 137 3.58 -16.61 12.24
CA LEU A 137 2.38 -16.51 11.42
C LEU A 137 2.63 -16.95 9.96
N GLU A 138 3.78 -16.56 9.39
CA GLU A 138 4.14 -16.90 8.00
C GLU A 138 4.37 -18.40 7.82
N GLU A 139 4.90 -19.09 8.84
CA GLU A 139 5.14 -20.54 8.80
C GLU A 139 3.87 -21.35 9.04
N CYS A 140 2.86 -20.77 9.70
CA CYS A 140 1.63 -21.45 10.08
C CYS A 140 0.50 -21.12 9.09
N THR A 141 0.47 -21.84 7.97
CA THR A 141 -0.61 -21.77 6.97
C THR A 141 -1.33 -23.10 6.84
N PHE A 142 -2.45 -23.15 6.12
CA PHE A 142 -3.11 -24.42 5.83
C PHE A 142 -2.29 -25.30 4.90
N GLU A 143 -1.47 -24.72 4.04
CA GLU A 143 -0.58 -25.43 3.12
C GLU A 143 0.55 -26.12 3.87
N THR A 144 1.13 -25.45 4.87
CA THR A 144 2.23 -25.97 5.68
C THR A 144 1.77 -26.94 6.78
N PHE A 145 0.46 -27.01 7.07
CA PHE A 145 -0.09 -28.01 8.00
C PHE A 145 -0.04 -29.40 7.37
N ASN A 146 1.01 -30.17 7.69
CA ASN A 146 1.23 -31.50 7.13
C ASN A 146 0.53 -32.59 7.97
N THR A 147 -0.42 -33.29 7.37
CA THR A 147 -1.16 -34.37 7.99
C THR A 147 -0.42 -35.72 8.02
N GLU A 148 0.69 -35.85 7.30
CA GLU A 148 1.53 -37.05 7.29
C GLU A 148 2.23 -37.33 8.63
N TYR A 149 2.38 -36.30 9.46
CA TYR A 149 2.90 -36.47 10.82
C TYR A 149 1.97 -37.25 11.74
N TYR A 150 0.70 -37.47 11.37
CA TYR A 150 -0.25 -38.24 12.15
C TYR A 150 -0.27 -39.70 11.67
N PRO A 151 -0.30 -40.67 12.59
CA PRO A 151 -0.40 -42.09 12.23
C PRO A 151 -1.66 -42.40 11.40
N ASP A 152 -1.54 -43.29 10.42
CA ASP A 152 -2.67 -43.72 9.58
C ASP A 152 -3.26 -45.08 9.98
N ASN A 153 -2.82 -45.63 11.11
CA ASN A 153 -3.38 -46.85 11.68
C ASN A 153 -4.66 -46.52 12.46
N ALA A 154 -5.74 -47.18 12.12
CA ALA A 154 -7.00 -47.13 12.85
C ALA A 154 -7.03 -48.23 13.90
N GLU A 155 -7.32 -47.89 15.14
CA GLU A 155 -7.53 -48.83 16.22
C GLU A 155 -9.04 -48.97 16.51
N ASN A 156 -9.50 -50.18 16.80
CA ASN A 156 -10.88 -50.48 17.23
C ASN A 156 -12.02 -49.97 16.31
N GLY A 157 -11.80 -49.89 14.99
CA GLY A 157 -12.81 -49.42 14.05
C GLY A 157 -13.02 -47.87 14.03
N GLU A 158 -12.19 -47.12 14.75
CA GLU A 158 -12.21 -45.69 14.73
C GLU A 158 -11.52 -45.12 13.47
N ILE A 159 -11.75 -43.83 13.20
CA ILE A 159 -11.07 -43.09 12.13
C ILE A 159 -9.61 -42.86 12.54
N SER A 160 -8.65 -43.14 11.63
CA SER A 160 -7.23 -42.93 11.92
C SER A 160 -6.93 -41.48 12.34
N PRO A 161 -5.89 -41.26 13.18
CA PRO A 161 -5.47 -39.90 13.56
C PRO A 161 -5.21 -39.00 12.36
N ARG A 162 -4.63 -39.52 11.28
CA ARG A 162 -4.38 -38.76 10.03
C ARG A 162 -5.70 -38.28 9.41
N ARG A 163 -6.65 -39.18 9.18
CA ARG A 163 -7.97 -38.82 8.62
C ARG A 163 -8.74 -37.85 9.53
N ARG A 164 -8.57 -37.98 10.85
CA ARG A 164 -9.15 -37.01 11.81
C ARG A 164 -8.50 -35.63 11.65
N ALA A 165 -7.16 -35.55 11.50
CA ALA A 165 -6.43 -34.30 11.28
C ALA A 165 -6.82 -33.61 9.94
N GLU A 166 -6.97 -34.42 8.87
CA GLU A 166 -7.45 -33.94 7.56
C GLU A 166 -8.84 -33.33 7.68
N LYS A 167 -9.77 -33.97 8.32
CA LYS A 167 -11.14 -33.50 8.55
C LYS A 167 -11.16 -32.19 9.39
N ILE A 168 -10.28 -32.10 10.40
CA ILE A 168 -10.12 -30.92 11.22
C ILE A 168 -9.57 -29.76 10.36
N LYS A 169 -8.53 -30.02 9.55
CA LYS A 169 -7.96 -29.05 8.60
C LYS A 169 -9.04 -28.51 7.65
N GLU A 170 -9.81 -29.37 7.02
CA GLU A 170 -10.92 -29.01 6.13
C GLU A 170 -11.96 -28.13 6.85
N ASN A 171 -12.33 -28.48 8.08
CA ASN A 171 -13.26 -27.69 8.89
C ASN A 171 -12.69 -26.31 9.20
N CYS A 172 -11.39 -26.21 9.51
CA CYS A 172 -10.71 -24.93 9.75
C CYS A 172 -10.64 -24.07 8.49
N ILE A 173 -10.35 -24.68 7.33
CA ILE A 173 -10.37 -23.98 6.03
C ILE A 173 -11.77 -23.42 5.76
N ARG A 174 -12.81 -24.26 5.92
CA ARG A 174 -14.21 -23.81 5.72
C ARG A 174 -14.60 -22.71 6.70
N TYR A 175 -14.20 -22.83 7.98
CA TYR A 175 -14.41 -21.79 8.98
C TYR A 175 -13.75 -20.47 8.57
N ALA A 176 -12.47 -20.50 8.21
CA ALA A 176 -11.70 -19.33 7.80
C ALA A 176 -12.25 -18.69 6.51
N THR A 177 -12.63 -19.54 5.54
CA THR A 177 -13.23 -19.07 4.27
C THR A 177 -14.56 -18.36 4.48
N ASN A 178 -15.39 -18.83 5.43
CA ASN A 178 -16.68 -18.23 5.73
C ASN A 178 -16.63 -17.22 6.90
N PHE A 179 -15.42 -16.87 7.37
CA PHE A 179 -15.25 -15.99 8.52
C PHE A 179 -15.86 -14.60 8.26
N SER A 180 -16.70 -14.17 9.20
CA SER A 180 -17.39 -12.89 9.23
C SER A 180 -17.55 -12.39 10.66
N LYS A 181 -18.05 -11.17 10.85
CA LYS A 181 -18.32 -10.61 12.19
C LYS A 181 -19.31 -11.44 13.03
N ASN A 182 -20.18 -12.22 12.38
CA ASN A 182 -21.20 -13.02 13.01
C ASN A 182 -20.81 -14.51 13.12
N THR A 183 -19.57 -14.86 12.76
CA THR A 183 -19.09 -16.24 12.86
C THR A 183 -18.96 -16.63 14.32
N LYS A 184 -19.46 -17.84 14.68
CA LYS A 184 -19.39 -18.38 16.04
C LYS A 184 -17.93 -18.67 16.41
N SER A 185 -17.64 -18.68 17.71
CA SER A 185 -16.32 -19.03 18.25
C SER A 185 -15.95 -20.46 17.89
N LEU A 186 -14.67 -20.70 17.66
CA LEU A 186 -14.08 -22.02 17.47
C LEU A 186 -13.27 -22.39 18.71
N PHE A 187 -13.44 -23.59 19.21
CA PHE A 187 -12.71 -24.11 20.37
C PHE A 187 -11.84 -25.31 19.95
N PHE A 188 -10.53 -25.21 20.19
CA PHE A 188 -9.58 -26.31 19.97
C PHE A 188 -9.30 -27.05 21.26
N MET A 189 -9.48 -28.36 21.25
CA MET A 189 -9.23 -29.23 22.39
C MET A 189 -8.35 -30.42 21.97
N GLY A 190 -7.45 -30.83 22.84
CA GLY A 190 -6.56 -31.97 22.61
C GLY A 190 -5.20 -31.79 23.27
N GLY A 191 -4.35 -32.80 23.24
CA GLY A 191 -3.01 -32.84 23.81
C GLY A 191 -2.05 -31.80 23.21
N THR A 192 -0.88 -31.66 23.82
CA THR A 192 0.21 -30.78 23.31
C THR A 192 0.75 -31.35 22.00
N GLY A 193 1.25 -30.53 21.10
CA GLY A 193 1.88 -30.93 19.82
C GLY A 193 0.90 -31.33 18.71
N LEU A 194 -0.41 -31.29 18.93
CA LEU A 194 -1.42 -31.68 17.93
C LEU A 194 -1.82 -30.54 16.97
N GLY A 195 -0.95 -29.59 16.68
CA GLY A 195 -1.14 -28.55 15.67
C GLY A 195 -2.23 -27.50 15.94
N LYS A 196 -2.76 -27.40 17.19
CA LYS A 196 -3.80 -26.41 17.54
C LYS A 196 -3.37 -24.97 17.25
N THR A 197 -2.17 -24.60 17.67
CA THR A 197 -1.60 -23.27 17.44
C THR A 197 -1.40 -23.02 15.93
N HIS A 198 -0.88 -24.00 15.21
CA HIS A 198 -0.70 -23.91 13.75
C HIS A 198 -2.03 -23.60 13.05
N LEU A 199 -3.09 -24.38 13.34
CA LEU A 199 -4.41 -24.15 12.72
C LEU A 199 -5.05 -22.84 13.15
N SER A 200 -4.85 -22.37 14.39
CA SER A 200 -5.35 -21.08 14.83
C SER A 200 -4.66 -19.93 14.12
N LEU A 201 -3.35 -20.01 13.91
CA LEU A 201 -2.59 -19.02 13.14
C LEU A 201 -2.93 -19.07 11.65
N ALA A 202 -3.16 -20.25 11.08
CA ALA A 202 -3.64 -20.38 9.70
C ALA A 202 -5.00 -19.69 9.49
N ILE A 203 -5.92 -19.82 10.45
CA ILE A 203 -7.19 -19.08 10.43
C ILE A 203 -6.95 -17.57 10.55
N ALA A 204 -6.05 -17.15 11.45
CA ALA A 204 -5.68 -15.75 11.63
C ALA A 204 -5.14 -15.13 10.33
N ASN A 205 -4.27 -15.85 9.61
CA ASN A 205 -3.75 -15.46 8.30
C ASN A 205 -4.88 -15.14 7.31
N VAL A 206 -5.86 -16.02 7.20
CA VAL A 206 -7.02 -15.82 6.31
C VAL A 206 -7.86 -14.62 6.78
N ALA A 207 -8.06 -14.45 8.09
CA ALA A 207 -8.81 -13.32 8.64
C ALA A 207 -8.13 -11.98 8.32
N ILE A 208 -6.82 -11.88 8.48
CA ILE A 208 -6.02 -10.68 8.12
C ILE A 208 -6.15 -10.40 6.63
N ASN A 209 -6.05 -11.42 5.77
CA ASN A 209 -6.22 -11.26 4.32
C ASN A 209 -7.61 -10.73 3.95
N LYS A 210 -8.64 -11.06 4.72
CA LYS A 210 -9.99 -10.51 4.58
C LYS A 210 -10.14 -9.10 5.16
N GLY A 211 -9.11 -8.57 5.84
CA GLY A 211 -9.09 -7.22 6.40
C GLY A 211 -9.65 -7.14 7.82
N TYR A 212 -9.60 -8.22 8.57
CA TYR A 212 -9.88 -8.21 10.01
C TYR A 212 -8.60 -7.95 10.81
N SER A 213 -8.71 -7.20 11.90
CA SER A 213 -7.66 -7.12 12.91
C SER A 213 -7.71 -8.37 13.79
N VAL A 214 -6.55 -8.90 14.12
CA VAL A 214 -6.40 -10.11 14.95
C VAL A 214 -5.55 -9.77 16.16
N ILE A 215 -5.96 -10.24 17.32
CA ILE A 215 -5.21 -10.19 18.58
C ILE A 215 -4.80 -11.62 18.92
N TYR A 216 -3.51 -11.83 19.19
CA TYR A 216 -2.93 -13.11 19.56
C TYR A 216 -2.36 -13.06 20.99
#